data_918477c8b88b5a1b1824196863a38bc6
#
_entry.id   918477c8b88b5a1b1824196863a38bc6
#
_cell.length_a   1.000
_cell.length_b   1.000
_cell.length_c   1.000
_cell.angle_alpha   90.00
_cell.angle_beta   90.00
_cell.angle_gamma   90.00
#
_symmetry.space_group_name_H-M   'P 1'
#
loop_
_entity.id
_entity.type
_entity.pdbx_description
1 polymer ?
#
loop_
_entity_poly.entity_id
_entity_poly.type
_entity_poly.pdbx_seq_one_letter_code
_entity_poly.pdbx_strand_id
1 'polypeptide(L)'
;MPVTVHEKWDSRETTISEDSTVDLRFVIRGTDDDAAANTALLAASPVLYGGLVRQSLHTERIAEYEWDGSVRYGRLEPPQTGDSSFSFDTGGGTQHITQSLATVGAYSADGPPPDFRGAVGVTRDRVDGVDITVPVYNFTETHYVATGLVTTAYKAALFYLTGQVNNATFRGFAPGEVLFLGASGSKRGPDDWEITYRFAASPNVAGLAVGDMTGIAKRGW
;
A
#
# COMPACT_ATOMS: atom_id res chain seq x y z
N MET A 1 33.81 -30.33 -9.35
CA MET A 1 33.01 -30.46 -10.59
C MET A 1 31.98 -29.35 -10.59
N PRO A 2 31.51 -28.88 -11.76
CA PRO A 2 30.37 -27.95 -11.73
C PRO A 2 29.13 -28.65 -11.17
N VAL A 3 28.35 -27.92 -10.37
CA VAL A 3 27.06 -28.40 -9.88
C VAL A 3 26.07 -28.40 -11.04
N THR A 4 25.41 -29.52 -11.26
CA THR A 4 24.39 -29.67 -12.31
C THR A 4 23.08 -30.11 -11.72
N VAL A 5 21.96 -29.57 -12.24
CA VAL A 5 20.60 -29.89 -11.81
C VAL A 5 19.79 -30.32 -13.03
N HIS A 6 19.17 -31.48 -12.94
CA HIS A 6 18.34 -32.02 -14.00
C HIS A 6 16.97 -32.44 -13.43
N GLU A 7 15.91 -32.08 -14.11
CA GLU A 7 14.57 -32.56 -13.80
C GLU A 7 14.51 -34.06 -14.06
N LYS A 8 13.95 -34.83 -13.11
CA LYS A 8 13.79 -36.27 -13.25
C LYS A 8 12.67 -36.61 -14.24
N TRP A 9 12.78 -37.79 -14.85
CA TRP A 9 11.76 -38.30 -15.77
C TRP A 9 10.39 -38.50 -15.12
N ASP A 10 10.34 -38.88 -13.84
CA ASP A 10 9.15 -39.09 -13.01
C ASP A 10 8.68 -37.81 -12.28
N SER A 11 9.14 -36.66 -12.74
CA SER A 11 8.75 -35.32 -12.24
C SER A 11 7.31 -34.96 -12.66
N ARG A 12 6.82 -33.83 -12.16
CA ARG A 12 5.53 -33.19 -12.52
C ARG A 12 4.31 -33.94 -11.99
N GLU A 13 4.39 -34.41 -10.76
CA GLU A 13 3.20 -34.89 -10.06
C GLU A 13 2.22 -33.71 -9.81
N THR A 14 1.04 -33.81 -10.41
CA THR A 14 0.04 -32.74 -10.36
C THR A 14 -1.22 -33.19 -9.64
N THR A 15 -1.60 -32.44 -8.62
CA THR A 15 -2.91 -32.61 -7.95
C THR A 15 -3.83 -31.48 -8.38
N ILE A 16 -4.97 -31.82 -8.98
CA ILE A 16 -5.98 -30.85 -9.42
C ILE A 16 -7.13 -30.89 -8.40
N SER A 17 -7.22 -29.81 -7.58
CA SER A 17 -8.25 -29.61 -6.56
C SER A 17 -8.43 -28.11 -6.33
N GLU A 18 -9.24 -27.72 -5.34
CA GLU A 18 -9.28 -26.33 -4.86
C GLU A 18 -7.89 -25.85 -4.43
N ASP A 19 -7.08 -26.75 -3.85
CA ASP A 19 -5.68 -26.54 -3.48
C ASP A 19 -4.75 -27.25 -4.48
N SER A 20 -4.81 -26.84 -5.74
CA SER A 20 -3.96 -27.43 -6.78
C SER A 20 -2.48 -27.28 -6.45
N THR A 21 -1.72 -28.38 -6.54
CA THR A 21 -0.29 -28.42 -6.33
C THR A 21 0.43 -29.15 -7.45
N VAL A 22 1.68 -28.76 -7.67
CA VAL A 22 2.59 -29.48 -8.57
C VAL A 22 3.90 -29.70 -7.82
N ASP A 23 4.38 -30.93 -7.82
CA ASP A 23 5.67 -31.30 -7.27
C ASP A 23 6.63 -31.63 -8.44
N LEU A 24 7.71 -30.86 -8.55
CA LEU A 24 8.81 -31.12 -9.49
C LEU A 24 9.94 -31.84 -8.76
N ARG A 25 10.50 -32.87 -9.39
CA ARG A 25 11.61 -33.66 -8.86
C ARG A 25 12.86 -33.47 -9.69
N PHE A 26 13.99 -33.35 -8.99
CA PHE A 26 15.29 -33.07 -9.60
C PHE A 26 16.35 -34.00 -9.07
N VAL A 27 17.40 -34.22 -9.84
CA VAL A 27 18.67 -34.76 -9.37
C VAL A 27 19.75 -33.67 -9.47
N ILE A 28 20.52 -33.52 -8.40
CA ILE A 28 21.60 -32.54 -8.29
C ILE A 28 22.90 -33.32 -8.13
N ARG A 29 23.90 -32.98 -8.93
CA ARG A 29 25.20 -33.66 -8.93
C ARG A 29 26.33 -32.67 -8.87
N GLY A 30 27.49 -33.13 -8.34
CA GLY A 30 28.75 -32.38 -8.37
C GLY A 30 29.08 -31.60 -7.10
N THR A 31 28.30 -31.75 -6.04
CA THR A 31 28.61 -31.17 -4.74
C THR A 31 28.26 -32.12 -3.60
N ASP A 32 29.02 -32.07 -2.52
CA ASP A 32 28.71 -32.72 -1.22
C ASP A 32 28.21 -31.70 -0.17
N ASP A 33 28.15 -30.42 -0.54
CA ASP A 33 27.69 -29.31 0.27
C ASP A 33 26.19 -29.08 0.06
N ASP A 34 25.41 -29.15 1.12
CA ASP A 34 23.94 -28.94 1.12
C ASP A 34 23.54 -27.53 0.73
N ALA A 35 24.30 -26.50 1.15
CA ALA A 35 24.03 -25.12 0.79
C ALA A 35 24.24 -24.88 -0.72
N ALA A 36 25.25 -25.50 -1.30
CA ALA A 36 25.48 -25.46 -2.77
C ALA A 36 24.38 -26.22 -3.51
N ALA A 37 23.94 -27.37 -3.03
CA ALA A 37 22.85 -28.15 -3.61
C ALA A 37 21.53 -27.36 -3.58
N ASN A 38 21.17 -26.76 -2.44
CA ASN A 38 19.98 -25.92 -2.27
C ASN A 38 20.02 -24.68 -3.21
N THR A 39 21.17 -24.01 -3.29
CA THR A 39 21.35 -22.84 -4.17
C THR A 39 21.18 -23.22 -5.64
N ALA A 40 21.73 -24.34 -6.05
CA ALA A 40 21.63 -24.84 -7.41
C ALA A 40 20.18 -25.21 -7.77
N LEU A 41 19.46 -25.90 -6.85
CA LEU A 41 18.05 -26.24 -7.04
C LEU A 41 17.18 -24.98 -7.10
N LEU A 42 17.44 -24.00 -6.23
CA LEU A 42 16.73 -22.71 -6.22
C LEU A 42 16.89 -21.96 -7.55
N ALA A 43 18.09 -21.98 -8.12
CA ALA A 43 18.38 -21.33 -9.39
C ALA A 43 17.77 -22.06 -10.59
N ALA A 44 17.71 -23.40 -10.54
CA ALA A 44 17.18 -24.23 -11.62
C ALA A 44 15.64 -24.29 -11.64
N SER A 45 14.98 -24.05 -10.50
CA SER A 45 13.53 -24.12 -10.40
C SER A 45 12.89 -22.74 -10.63
N PRO A 46 11.88 -22.59 -11.52
CA PRO A 46 11.23 -21.31 -11.76
C PRO A 46 10.46 -20.84 -10.52
N VAL A 47 10.26 -19.52 -10.36
CA VAL A 47 9.43 -18.95 -9.30
C VAL A 47 7.96 -19.27 -9.50
N LEU A 48 7.53 -19.38 -10.77
CA LEU A 48 6.16 -19.71 -11.17
C LEU A 48 6.19 -20.93 -12.09
N TYR A 49 5.32 -21.89 -11.84
CA TYR A 49 5.12 -23.05 -12.68
C TYR A 49 3.62 -23.32 -12.88
N GLY A 50 3.15 -23.28 -14.12
CA GLY A 50 1.73 -23.53 -14.43
C GLY A 50 0.74 -22.56 -13.73
N GLY A 51 1.19 -21.33 -13.38
CA GLY A 51 0.38 -20.35 -12.63
C GLY A 51 0.41 -20.54 -11.11
N LEU A 52 1.15 -21.55 -10.61
CA LEU A 52 1.37 -21.80 -9.19
C LEU A 52 2.71 -21.19 -8.73
N VAL A 53 2.75 -20.73 -7.49
CA VAL A 53 3.96 -20.14 -6.88
C VAL A 53 4.76 -21.23 -6.17
N ARG A 54 6.08 -21.16 -6.26
CA ARG A 54 6.97 -22.04 -5.53
C ARG A 54 6.80 -21.83 -4.02
N GLN A 55 6.35 -22.87 -3.31
CA GLN A 55 6.07 -22.84 -1.87
C GLN A 55 7.20 -23.38 -1.03
N SER A 56 7.76 -24.55 -1.43
CA SER A 56 8.83 -25.19 -0.70
C SER A 56 9.85 -25.83 -1.63
N LEU A 57 11.05 -25.99 -1.10
CA LEU A 57 12.17 -26.63 -1.73
C LEU A 57 12.79 -27.57 -0.70
N HIS A 58 13.06 -28.78 -1.11
CA HIS A 58 13.68 -29.79 -0.25
C HIS A 58 14.80 -30.48 -1.02
N THR A 59 15.92 -30.72 -0.34
CA THR A 59 17.03 -31.51 -0.86
C THR A 59 17.36 -32.62 0.11
N GLU A 60 17.61 -33.82 -0.41
CA GLU A 60 18.03 -34.98 0.35
C GLU A 60 19.26 -35.59 -0.29
N ARG A 61 20.31 -35.84 0.51
CA ARG A 61 21.52 -36.47 0.02
C ARG A 61 21.29 -37.97 -0.16
N ILE A 62 21.49 -38.49 -1.37
CA ILE A 62 21.29 -39.89 -1.71
C ILE A 62 22.60 -40.64 -1.92
N ALA A 63 23.66 -39.95 -2.34
CA ALA A 63 25.01 -40.50 -2.51
C ALA A 63 26.07 -39.41 -2.35
N GLU A 64 27.36 -39.81 -2.41
CA GLU A 64 28.45 -38.87 -2.48
C GLU A 64 28.32 -38.05 -3.79
N TYR A 65 28.29 -36.72 -3.65
CA TYR A 65 28.08 -35.75 -4.75
C TYR A 65 26.75 -35.88 -5.52
N GLU A 66 25.72 -36.54 -4.92
CA GLU A 66 24.41 -36.68 -5.54
C GLU A 66 23.28 -36.43 -4.52
N TRP A 67 22.32 -35.59 -4.92
CA TRP A 67 21.16 -35.19 -4.10
C TRP A 67 19.87 -35.34 -4.88
N ASP A 68 18.83 -35.76 -4.19
CA ASP A 68 17.46 -35.61 -4.63
C ASP A 68 16.93 -34.24 -4.25
N GLY A 69 16.32 -33.57 -5.21
CA GLY A 69 15.62 -32.28 -5.00
C GLY A 69 14.13 -32.43 -5.29
N SER A 70 13.31 -31.84 -4.45
CA SER A 70 11.88 -31.67 -4.73
C SER A 70 11.47 -30.21 -4.53
N VAL A 71 10.60 -29.72 -5.42
CA VAL A 71 10.11 -28.35 -5.40
C VAL A 71 8.61 -28.40 -5.53
N ARG A 72 7.92 -27.91 -4.50
CA ARG A 72 6.47 -27.86 -4.47
C ARG A 72 5.97 -26.50 -4.89
N TYR A 73 5.03 -26.50 -5.81
CA TYR A 73 4.28 -25.36 -6.28
C TYR A 73 2.83 -25.46 -5.83
N GLY A 74 2.25 -24.36 -5.41
CA GLY A 74 0.87 -24.28 -4.99
C GLY A 74 0.29 -22.89 -5.24
N ARG A 75 -0.97 -22.70 -4.89
CA ARG A 75 -1.57 -21.37 -4.91
C ARG A 75 -0.84 -20.49 -3.89
N LEU A 76 -0.88 -19.18 -4.11
CA LEU A 76 -0.44 -18.21 -3.10
C LEU A 76 -1.15 -18.54 -1.78
N GLU A 77 -0.37 -18.75 -0.73
CA GLU A 77 -0.96 -18.93 0.60
C GLU A 77 -1.78 -17.68 0.96
N PRO A 78 -2.95 -17.86 1.57
CA PRO A 78 -3.68 -16.72 2.10
C PRO A 78 -2.82 -15.98 3.13
N PRO A 79 -2.96 -14.64 3.22
CA PRO A 79 -2.21 -13.86 4.19
C PRO A 79 -2.37 -14.42 5.61
N GLN A 80 -1.28 -14.44 6.36
CA GLN A 80 -1.22 -14.94 7.73
C GLN A 80 -1.36 -13.80 8.74
N THR A 81 -1.70 -14.14 9.99
CA THR A 81 -1.70 -13.17 11.08
C THR A 81 -0.33 -12.51 11.21
N GLY A 82 -0.28 -11.18 11.17
CA GLY A 82 0.94 -10.38 11.18
C GLY A 82 1.36 -9.86 9.80
N ASP A 83 0.84 -10.44 8.72
CA ASP A 83 1.08 -9.92 7.37
C ASP A 83 0.43 -8.56 7.17
N SER A 84 0.90 -7.84 6.18
CA SER A 84 0.32 -6.57 5.75
C SER A 84 0.46 -6.35 4.26
N SER A 85 -0.46 -5.59 3.71
CA SER A 85 -0.38 -5.10 2.33
C SER A 85 -0.57 -3.59 2.29
N PHE A 86 -0.03 -2.96 1.26
CA PHE A 86 -0.09 -1.52 1.05
C PHE A 86 -0.55 -1.23 -0.37
N SER A 87 -1.49 -0.32 -0.52
CA SER A 87 -1.92 0.17 -1.83
C SER A 87 -2.01 1.69 -1.82
N PHE A 88 -1.84 2.29 -2.99
CA PHE A 88 -1.86 3.75 -3.10
C PHE A 88 -2.46 4.22 -4.42
N ASP A 89 -2.93 5.47 -4.39
CA ASP A 89 -3.44 6.21 -5.54
C ASP A 89 -2.99 7.67 -5.44
N THR A 90 -2.39 8.18 -6.50
CA THR A 90 -1.90 9.56 -6.61
C THR A 90 -2.75 10.41 -7.55
N GLY A 91 -4.00 10.01 -7.80
CA GLY A 91 -4.92 10.66 -8.76
C GLY A 91 -5.26 12.12 -8.47
N GLY A 92 -4.79 12.67 -7.35
CA GLY A 92 -5.07 14.03 -6.93
C GLY A 92 -6.46 14.18 -6.30
N GLY A 93 -6.79 15.40 -5.93
CA GLY A 93 -8.08 15.77 -5.36
C GLY A 93 -8.45 17.20 -5.67
N THR A 94 -9.68 17.57 -5.35
CA THR A 94 -10.16 18.95 -5.46
C THR A 94 -10.25 19.56 -4.08
N GLN A 95 -9.70 20.76 -3.92
CA GLN A 95 -9.83 21.54 -2.70
C GLN A 95 -10.53 22.85 -3.00
N HIS A 96 -11.57 23.15 -2.22
CA HIS A 96 -12.25 24.44 -2.28
C HIS A 96 -11.46 25.48 -1.50
N ILE A 97 -11.11 26.60 -2.13
CA ILE A 97 -10.48 27.74 -1.48
C ILE A 97 -11.39 28.95 -1.53
N THR A 98 -11.43 29.69 -0.44
CA THR A 98 -12.22 30.93 -0.32
C THR A 98 -11.35 32.04 0.25
N GLN A 99 -11.70 33.27 -0.05
CA GLN A 99 -11.13 34.46 0.59
C GLN A 99 -12.25 35.31 1.16
N SER A 100 -12.14 35.67 2.44
CA SER A 100 -13.13 36.52 3.09
C SER A 100 -13.17 37.91 2.44
N LEU A 101 -14.36 38.49 2.33
CA LEU A 101 -14.54 39.89 1.89
C LEU A 101 -13.72 40.86 2.75
N ALA A 102 -13.57 40.60 4.03
CA ALA A 102 -12.76 41.45 4.92
C ALA A 102 -11.27 41.40 4.60
N THR A 103 -10.75 40.31 4.02
CA THR A 103 -9.34 40.16 3.63
C THR A 103 -9.07 40.65 2.22
N VAL A 104 -10.08 40.77 1.37
CA VAL A 104 -9.97 41.28 0.00
C VAL A 104 -9.78 42.82 -0.03
N GLY A 105 -10.12 43.49 1.04
CA GLY A 105 -10.01 44.95 1.19
C GLY A 105 -11.36 45.66 1.10
N ALA A 106 -11.34 46.95 1.34
CA ALA A 106 -12.52 47.77 1.33
C ALA A 106 -13.06 48.01 -0.08
N TYR A 107 -14.37 47.99 -0.25
CA TYR A 107 -15.03 48.41 -1.46
C TYR A 107 -15.00 49.92 -1.62
N SER A 108 -14.82 50.39 -2.87
CA SER A 108 -15.08 51.78 -3.19
C SER A 108 -16.58 51.98 -3.41
N ALA A 109 -17.18 52.91 -2.68
CA ALA A 109 -18.60 53.24 -2.85
C ALA A 109 -18.90 53.97 -4.17
N ASP A 110 -17.93 54.71 -4.70
CA ASP A 110 -18.10 55.66 -5.84
C ASP A 110 -17.09 55.44 -6.99
N GLY A 111 -16.62 54.22 -7.17
CA GLY A 111 -15.63 53.89 -8.20
C GLY A 111 -16.08 52.85 -9.19
N PRO A 112 -15.23 52.45 -10.13
CA PRO A 112 -15.48 51.29 -10.98
C PRO A 112 -15.69 50.05 -10.12
N PRO A 113 -16.39 49.03 -10.65
CA PRO A 113 -16.64 47.81 -9.89
C PRO A 113 -15.37 47.31 -9.22
N PRO A 114 -15.43 46.92 -7.94
CA PRO A 114 -14.25 46.45 -7.23
C PRO A 114 -13.73 45.16 -7.90
N ASP A 115 -12.44 45.16 -8.15
CA ASP A 115 -11.74 43.97 -8.70
C ASP A 115 -11.42 42.94 -7.63
N PHE A 116 -11.73 43.21 -6.37
CA PHE A 116 -11.39 42.40 -5.21
C PHE A 116 -9.90 42.03 -5.13
N ARG A 117 -9.02 42.87 -5.70
CA ARG A 117 -7.58 42.65 -5.81
C ARG A 117 -7.22 41.32 -6.51
N GLY A 118 -8.00 40.96 -7.52
CA GLY A 118 -7.82 39.72 -8.27
C GLY A 118 -8.28 38.47 -7.53
N ALA A 119 -8.99 38.56 -6.41
CA ALA A 119 -9.47 37.41 -5.67
C ALA A 119 -10.46 36.57 -6.49
N VAL A 120 -10.23 35.28 -6.55
CA VAL A 120 -11.03 34.35 -7.33
C VAL A 120 -12.29 33.95 -6.55
N GLY A 121 -13.43 33.88 -7.24
CA GLY A 121 -14.71 33.45 -6.66
C GLY A 121 -15.29 34.41 -5.63
N VAL A 122 -14.90 35.70 -5.66
CA VAL A 122 -15.41 36.74 -4.77
C VAL A 122 -16.26 37.71 -5.58
N THR A 123 -17.46 37.99 -5.12
CA THR A 123 -18.37 38.99 -5.64
C THR A 123 -18.64 40.04 -4.58
N ARG A 124 -19.34 41.13 -4.97
CA ARG A 124 -19.68 42.24 -4.06
C ARG A 124 -20.47 41.76 -2.83
N ASP A 125 -21.31 40.77 -3.02
CA ASP A 125 -22.30 40.33 -2.00
C ASP A 125 -21.91 39.05 -1.30
N ARG A 126 -20.97 38.29 -1.88
CA ARG A 126 -20.61 36.95 -1.36
C ARG A 126 -19.22 36.49 -1.76
N VAL A 127 -18.75 35.47 -1.05
CA VAL A 127 -17.52 34.71 -1.36
C VAL A 127 -17.92 33.28 -1.74
N ASP A 128 -17.91 32.97 -3.04
CA ASP A 128 -18.22 31.65 -3.55
C ASP A 128 -17.00 30.73 -3.50
N GLY A 129 -15.79 31.31 -3.56
CA GLY A 129 -14.56 30.53 -3.66
C GLY A 129 -14.36 29.90 -5.02
N VAL A 130 -13.38 29.01 -5.08
CA VAL A 130 -13.02 28.27 -6.29
C VAL A 130 -12.45 26.92 -5.94
N ASP A 131 -12.75 25.92 -6.74
CA ASP A 131 -12.17 24.59 -6.63
C ASP A 131 -10.85 24.52 -7.41
N ILE A 132 -9.80 24.09 -6.74
CA ILE A 132 -8.51 23.86 -7.35
C ILE A 132 -8.13 22.38 -7.25
N THR A 133 -7.47 21.87 -8.29
CA THR A 133 -6.88 20.53 -8.22
C THR A 133 -5.59 20.61 -7.42
N VAL A 134 -5.47 19.74 -6.44
CA VAL A 134 -4.31 19.65 -5.55
C VAL A 134 -3.75 18.25 -5.57
N PRO A 135 -2.44 18.06 -5.33
CA PRO A 135 -1.88 16.74 -5.10
C PRO A 135 -2.55 16.11 -3.88
N VAL A 136 -3.14 14.94 -4.06
CA VAL A 136 -3.63 14.09 -2.98
C VAL A 136 -3.09 12.69 -3.21
N TYR A 137 -2.52 12.12 -2.17
CA TYR A 137 -2.01 10.78 -2.15
C TYR A 137 -2.88 9.95 -1.21
N ASN A 138 -3.79 9.18 -1.78
CA ASN A 138 -4.60 8.24 -1.02
C ASN A 138 -3.83 6.94 -0.86
N PHE A 139 -3.84 6.38 0.33
CA PHE A 139 -3.25 5.06 0.54
C PHE A 139 -4.04 4.26 1.56
N THR A 140 -3.94 2.95 1.43
CA THR A 140 -4.55 2.00 2.35
C THR A 140 -3.51 1.01 2.84
N GLU A 141 -3.63 0.64 4.11
CA GLU A 141 -2.85 -0.42 4.72
C GLU A 141 -3.81 -1.49 5.22
N THR A 142 -3.66 -2.70 4.75
CA THR A 142 -4.40 -3.84 5.27
C THR A 142 -3.49 -4.67 6.14
N HIS A 143 -3.91 -4.92 7.38
CA HIS A 143 -3.17 -5.71 8.36
C HIS A 143 -4.02 -6.89 8.83
N TYR A 144 -3.40 -8.03 9.02
CA TYR A 144 -4.01 -9.23 9.56
C TYR A 144 -3.70 -9.34 11.04
N VAL A 145 -4.66 -8.92 11.88
CA VAL A 145 -4.48 -8.67 13.30
C VAL A 145 -5.12 -9.78 14.12
N ALA A 146 -4.38 -10.36 15.05
CA ALA A 146 -4.88 -11.42 15.92
C ALA A 146 -6.20 -11.03 16.62
N THR A 147 -7.16 -11.94 16.69
CA THR A 147 -8.52 -11.69 17.22
C THR A 147 -8.50 -11.08 18.62
N GLY A 148 -7.56 -11.50 19.49
CA GLY A 148 -7.46 -10.99 20.86
C GLY A 148 -7.09 -9.49 20.94
N LEU A 149 -6.49 -8.91 19.91
CA LEU A 149 -6.12 -7.51 19.85
C LEU A 149 -7.26 -6.61 19.36
N VAL A 150 -8.22 -7.14 18.59
CA VAL A 150 -9.33 -6.38 18.00
C VAL A 150 -10.49 -6.27 18.98
N THR A 151 -10.23 -5.61 20.10
CA THR A 151 -11.19 -5.39 21.20
C THR A 151 -12.18 -4.28 20.88
N THR A 152 -13.19 -4.10 21.73
CA THR A 152 -14.11 -2.95 21.65
C THR A 152 -13.36 -1.63 21.84
N ALA A 153 -12.37 -1.56 22.75
CA ALA A 153 -11.55 -0.37 22.96
C ALA A 153 -10.72 -0.04 21.70
N TYR A 154 -10.14 -1.05 21.04
CA TYR A 154 -9.44 -0.88 19.78
C TYR A 154 -10.33 -0.27 18.69
N LYS A 155 -11.54 -0.81 18.52
CA LYS A 155 -12.51 -0.28 17.54
C LYS A 155 -12.96 1.14 17.88
N ALA A 156 -13.17 1.45 19.17
CA ALA A 156 -13.51 2.80 19.62
C ALA A 156 -12.36 3.79 19.34
N ALA A 157 -11.11 3.39 19.57
CA ALA A 157 -9.96 4.22 19.23
C ALA A 157 -9.90 4.56 17.73
N LEU A 158 -10.13 3.59 16.85
CA LEU A 158 -10.19 3.83 15.40
C LEU A 158 -11.34 4.77 15.02
N PHE A 159 -12.49 4.62 15.67
CA PHE A 159 -13.63 5.52 15.47
C PHE A 159 -13.29 6.97 15.82
N TYR A 160 -12.67 7.20 16.99
CA TYR A 160 -12.27 8.56 17.42
C TYR A 160 -11.11 9.15 16.63
N LEU A 161 -10.26 8.32 16.03
CA LEU A 161 -9.19 8.78 15.14
C LEU A 161 -9.71 9.20 13.76
N THR A 162 -10.90 8.76 13.35
CA THR A 162 -11.45 9.12 12.04
C THR A 162 -11.63 10.64 11.93
N GLY A 163 -11.07 11.22 10.89
CA GLY A 163 -11.05 12.67 10.67
C GLY A 163 -9.91 13.40 11.39
N GLN A 164 -9.04 12.70 12.11
CA GLN A 164 -7.87 13.31 12.73
C GLN A 164 -6.67 13.32 11.76
N VAL A 165 -5.83 14.32 11.92
CA VAL A 165 -4.57 14.46 11.17
C VAL A 165 -3.39 13.96 12.01
N ASN A 166 -2.31 13.56 11.35
CA ASN A 166 -1.10 13.15 12.03
C ASN A 166 -0.46 14.33 12.80
N ASN A 167 -0.07 14.09 14.03
CA ASN A 167 0.60 15.07 14.91
C ASN A 167 2.14 14.91 14.91
N ALA A 168 2.64 13.88 14.23
CA ALA A 168 4.05 13.59 14.06
C ALA A 168 4.31 13.14 12.62
N THR A 169 5.56 13.01 12.20
CA THR A 169 5.90 12.45 10.89
C THR A 169 5.32 11.04 10.75
N PHE A 170 4.56 10.82 9.68
CA PHE A 170 3.93 9.55 9.37
C PHE A 170 4.13 9.20 7.89
N ARG A 171 4.70 8.04 7.60
CA ARG A 171 4.98 7.58 6.24
C ARG A 171 5.75 8.59 5.37
N GLY A 172 6.64 9.39 5.99
CA GLY A 172 7.42 10.43 5.31
C GLY A 172 6.73 11.79 5.17
N PHE A 173 5.46 11.90 5.57
CA PHE A 173 4.71 13.16 5.57
C PHE A 173 4.88 13.90 6.90
N ALA A 174 4.93 15.23 6.82
CA ALA A 174 5.02 16.10 7.99
C ALA A 174 3.71 16.13 8.80
N PRO A 175 3.74 16.62 10.06
CA PRO A 175 2.52 16.80 10.86
C PRO A 175 1.48 17.64 10.12
N GLY A 176 0.21 17.21 10.18
CA GLY A 176 -0.93 17.87 9.52
C GLY A 176 -1.10 17.52 8.06
N GLU A 177 -0.27 16.67 7.48
CA GLU A 177 -0.34 16.30 6.06
C GLU A 177 -1.11 15.00 5.79
N VAL A 178 -1.33 14.16 6.79
CA VAL A 178 -2.05 12.89 6.63
C VAL A 178 -3.33 12.89 7.43
N LEU A 179 -4.44 12.71 6.75
CA LEU A 179 -5.76 12.56 7.34
C LEU A 179 -6.10 11.06 7.44
N PHE A 180 -6.54 10.61 8.62
CA PHE A 180 -7.09 9.28 8.78
C PHE A 180 -8.56 9.27 8.37
N LEU A 181 -8.88 8.56 7.28
CA LEU A 181 -10.24 8.46 6.73
C LEU A 181 -11.09 7.39 7.41
N GLY A 182 -10.47 6.60 8.29
CA GLY A 182 -11.14 5.53 9.02
C GLY A 182 -10.60 4.15 8.67
N ALA A 183 -11.12 3.16 9.39
CA ALA A 183 -10.78 1.77 9.18
C ALA A 183 -12.02 0.91 9.00
N SER A 184 -11.87 -0.20 8.30
CA SER A 184 -12.85 -1.27 8.21
C SER A 184 -12.21 -2.59 8.55
N GLY A 185 -12.96 -3.55 9.11
CA GLY A 185 -12.40 -4.83 9.47
C GLY A 185 -13.39 -5.96 9.32
N SER A 186 -12.91 -7.10 8.85
CA SER A 186 -13.62 -8.35 8.72
C SER A 186 -12.91 -9.44 9.49
N LYS A 187 -13.66 -10.22 10.28
CA LYS A 187 -13.09 -11.36 10.99
C LYS A 187 -12.90 -12.53 10.03
N ARG A 188 -11.68 -13.09 10.00
CA ARG A 188 -11.34 -14.27 9.22
C ARG A 188 -11.23 -15.47 10.16
N GLY A 189 -12.26 -16.28 10.19
CA GLY A 189 -12.29 -17.46 11.08
C GLY A 189 -12.09 -17.12 12.57
N PRO A 190 -11.47 -18.01 13.38
CA PRO A 190 -11.24 -17.78 14.79
C PRO A 190 -10.01 -16.90 15.08
N ASP A 191 -9.02 -16.88 14.20
CA ASP A 191 -7.64 -16.51 14.52
C ASP A 191 -7.37 -15.02 14.37
N ASP A 192 -7.83 -14.39 13.29
CA ASP A 192 -7.51 -13.02 13.00
C ASP A 192 -8.64 -12.19 12.36
N TRP A 193 -8.36 -10.89 12.24
CA TRP A 193 -9.14 -9.91 11.52
C TRP A 193 -8.30 -9.32 10.39
N GLU A 194 -8.90 -9.17 9.24
CA GLU A 194 -8.40 -8.31 8.18
C GLU A 194 -8.87 -6.87 8.46
N ILE A 195 -7.94 -5.97 8.76
CA ILE A 195 -8.23 -4.56 9.06
C ILE A 195 -7.61 -3.69 7.98
N THR A 196 -8.43 -2.91 7.31
CA THR A 196 -8.00 -1.94 6.29
C THR A 196 -8.11 -0.54 6.85
N TYR A 197 -6.99 0.16 6.95
CA TYR A 197 -6.87 1.57 7.32
C TYR A 197 -6.77 2.41 6.06
N ARG A 198 -7.49 3.53 6.02
CA ARG A 198 -7.52 4.43 4.86
C ARG A 198 -7.01 5.80 5.25
N PHE A 199 -6.14 6.33 4.41
CA PHE A 199 -5.49 7.62 4.63
C PHE A 199 -5.55 8.47 3.36
N ALA A 200 -5.55 9.78 3.54
CA ALA A 200 -5.31 10.74 2.48
C ALA A 200 -4.19 11.67 2.92
N ALA A 201 -3.15 11.79 2.12
CA ALA A 201 -2.06 12.72 2.36
C ALA A 201 -2.11 13.86 1.36
N SER A 202 -1.96 15.08 1.86
CA SER A 202 -1.92 16.31 1.07
C SER A 202 -0.83 17.21 1.64
N PRO A 203 0.16 17.62 0.84
CA PRO A 203 1.31 18.37 1.35
C PRO A 203 0.92 19.76 1.83
N ASN A 204 1.66 20.26 2.84
CA ASN A 204 1.67 21.67 3.16
C ASN A 204 2.39 22.42 2.04
N VAL A 205 1.74 23.39 1.43
CA VAL A 205 2.31 24.17 0.33
C VAL A 205 2.33 25.63 0.73
N ALA A 206 3.47 26.29 0.55
CA ALA A 206 3.62 27.73 0.66
C ALA A 206 3.83 28.35 -0.73
N GLY A 207 3.32 29.57 -0.92
CA GLY A 207 3.51 30.29 -2.17
C GLY A 207 2.65 29.83 -3.33
N LEU A 208 1.53 29.17 -3.04
CA LEU A 208 0.55 28.81 -4.09
C LEU A 208 0.03 30.07 -4.78
N ALA A 209 -0.10 30.02 -6.11
CA ALA A 209 -0.73 31.04 -6.92
C ALA A 209 -2.04 30.51 -7.51
N VAL A 210 -3.10 31.29 -7.41
CA VAL A 210 -4.41 31.02 -8.02
C VAL A 210 -4.93 32.29 -8.68
N GLY A 211 -4.98 32.34 -10.00
CA GLY A 211 -5.22 33.57 -10.72
C GLY A 211 -4.15 34.63 -10.38
N ASP A 212 -4.58 35.82 -10.03
CA ASP A 212 -3.69 36.91 -9.63
C ASP A 212 -3.28 36.88 -8.15
N MET A 213 -3.83 35.96 -7.37
CA MET A 213 -3.45 35.79 -5.98
C MET A 213 -2.17 34.95 -5.86
N THR A 214 -1.20 35.48 -5.12
CA THR A 214 0.09 34.82 -4.86
C THR A 214 0.37 34.73 -3.36
N GLY A 215 1.29 33.86 -2.99
CA GLY A 215 1.70 33.73 -1.59
C GLY A 215 0.70 32.99 -0.67
N ILE A 216 -0.27 32.29 -1.24
CA ILE A 216 -1.25 31.52 -0.49
C ILE A 216 -0.54 30.34 0.18
N ALA A 217 -0.73 30.20 1.49
CA ALA A 217 -0.29 29.03 2.23
C ALA A 217 -1.47 28.05 2.35
N LYS A 218 -1.28 26.85 1.85
CA LYS A 218 -2.20 25.71 2.02
C LYS A 218 -1.63 24.80 3.08
N ARG A 219 -2.40 24.49 4.11
CA ARG A 219 -2.14 23.34 4.98
C ARG A 219 -2.74 22.08 4.37
N GLY A 220 -2.14 20.92 4.64
CA GLY A 220 -2.57 19.67 4.06
C GLY A 220 -4.05 19.37 4.35
N TRP A 221 -4.39 19.40 5.64
CA TRP A 221 -5.77 19.14 6.11
C TRP A 221 -6.14 20.07 7.26
#